data_f9374fdfcfde9d8201cfce5405b87067
#
_entry.id   f9374fdfcfde9d8201cfce5405b87067
#
_cell.length_a   1.000
_cell.length_b   1.000
_cell.length_c   1.000
_cell.angle_alpha   90.00
_cell.angle_beta   90.00
_cell.angle_gamma   90.00
#
_symmetry.space_group_name_H-M   'P 1'
#
loop_
_entity.id
_entity.type
_entity.pdbx_description
1 polymer ?
#
loop_
_entity_poly.entity_id
_entity_poly.type
_entity_poly.pdbx_seq_one_letter_code
_entity_poly.pdbx_strand_id
1 'polypeptide(L)'
;MSTTAYPHYPARTLLNLDGIHEFAFLGDGVPSLEKIDAAAIRYDDLMPVPGCFDASPRYAGKRGVAAYRITVELADESLLLLRLGALGLRGRILWDNTEIGIDELPYSQVEYEFESGPAGTHRLVLLIDNRLNFQDSPLFSVFYDFYGYGGIYRSLE
;
A
#
# COMPACT_ATOMS: atom_id res chain seq x y z
N MET A 1 -5.80 13.24 26.24
CA MET A 1 -5.22 11.91 26.55
C MET A 1 -5.89 10.92 25.61
N SER A 2 -5.15 10.38 24.65
CA SER A 2 -5.67 9.31 23.77
C SER A 2 -5.68 8.01 24.59
N THR A 3 -6.87 7.47 24.82
CA THR A 3 -7.02 6.13 25.41
C THR A 3 -6.86 5.13 24.27
N THR A 4 -5.65 4.61 24.07
CA THR A 4 -5.44 3.48 23.18
C THR A 4 -6.13 2.25 23.77
N ALA A 5 -6.98 1.59 22.99
CA ALA A 5 -7.71 0.38 23.40
C ALA A 5 -6.79 -0.85 23.58
N TYR A 6 -5.50 -0.71 23.32
CA TYR A 6 -4.53 -1.80 23.34
C TYR A 6 -3.44 -1.55 24.38
N PRO A 7 -2.88 -2.61 24.99
CA PRO A 7 -1.77 -2.49 25.91
C PRO A 7 -0.59 -1.75 25.29
N HIS A 8 -0.05 -0.79 26.00
CA HIS A 8 1.18 -0.12 25.62
C HIS A 8 2.36 -1.03 25.98
N TYR A 9 3.13 -1.43 24.98
CA TYR A 9 4.37 -2.20 25.17
C TYR A 9 5.56 -1.23 25.18
N PRO A 10 6.25 -1.04 26.33
CA PRO A 10 7.32 -0.05 26.46
C PRO A 10 8.51 -0.23 25.51
N ALA A 11 8.71 -1.46 25.00
CA ALA A 11 9.78 -1.80 24.08
C ALA A 11 9.34 -1.76 22.59
N ARG A 12 8.13 -1.31 22.30
CA ARG A 12 7.60 -1.27 20.94
C ARG A 12 7.32 0.19 20.54
N THR A 13 7.98 0.64 19.50
CA THR A 13 7.67 1.92 18.86
C THR A 13 6.67 1.68 17.73
N LEU A 14 5.60 2.45 17.71
CA LEU A 14 4.62 2.44 16.64
C LEU A 14 4.84 3.68 15.77
N LEU A 15 5.05 3.46 14.48
CA LEU A 15 5.11 4.52 13.47
C LEU A 15 3.79 4.52 12.71
N ASN A 16 2.99 5.57 12.90
CA ASN A 16 1.79 5.77 12.08
C ASN A 16 2.21 6.38 10.74
N LEU A 17 1.93 5.67 9.66
CA LEU A 17 2.23 6.08 8.29
C LEU A 17 0.99 6.63 7.56
N ASP A 18 -0.10 6.91 8.27
CA ASP A 18 -1.24 7.62 7.71
C ASP A 18 -0.85 9.06 7.36
N GLY A 19 -1.33 9.54 6.21
CA GLY A 19 -1.00 10.89 5.78
C GLY A 19 -1.19 11.11 4.29
N ILE A 20 -0.54 12.13 3.75
CA ILE A 20 -0.53 12.44 2.32
C ILE A 20 0.83 12.03 1.76
N HIS A 21 0.81 11.16 0.76
CA HIS A 21 2.01 10.56 0.20
C HIS A 21 2.13 10.80 -1.29
N GLU A 22 3.34 10.66 -1.82
CA GLU A 22 3.59 10.71 -3.25
C GLU A 22 2.81 9.59 -3.95
N PHE A 23 2.21 9.94 -5.07
CA PHE A 23 1.29 9.07 -5.80
C PHE A 23 1.54 9.13 -7.30
N ALA A 24 1.37 7.99 -7.97
CA ALA A 24 1.34 7.88 -9.42
C ALA A 24 0.26 6.89 -9.86
N PHE A 25 -0.55 7.26 -10.85
CA PHE A 25 -1.47 6.35 -11.49
C PHE A 25 -0.87 5.83 -12.79
N LEU A 26 -0.49 4.58 -12.82
CA LEU A 26 0.21 3.95 -13.95
C LEU A 26 -0.76 3.50 -15.06
N GLY A 27 -2.05 3.38 -14.73
CA GLY A 27 -3.09 3.00 -15.68
C GLY A 27 -3.34 1.49 -15.77
N ASP A 28 -4.17 1.09 -16.73
CA ASP A 28 -4.61 -0.29 -16.94
C ASP A 28 -3.69 -1.08 -17.91
N GLY A 29 -2.97 -0.36 -18.80
CA GLY A 29 -2.09 -0.95 -19.80
C GLY A 29 -0.73 -1.42 -19.29
N VAL A 30 -0.47 -1.34 -17.98
CA VAL A 30 0.80 -1.79 -17.40
C VAL A 30 0.80 -3.30 -17.16
N PRO A 31 1.99 -3.93 -17.10
CA PRO A 31 2.09 -5.37 -16.82
C PRO A 31 1.57 -5.74 -15.43
N SER A 32 1.65 -7.02 -15.07
CA SER A 32 1.35 -7.50 -13.72
C SER A 32 2.27 -6.86 -12.69
N LEU A 33 1.82 -6.78 -11.43
CA LEU A 33 2.52 -6.07 -10.34
C LEU A 33 3.99 -6.48 -10.21
N GLU A 34 4.28 -7.77 -10.37
CA GLU A 34 5.62 -8.34 -10.20
C GLU A 34 6.62 -7.84 -11.25
N LYS A 35 6.13 -7.42 -12.43
CA LYS A 35 6.94 -6.98 -13.56
C LYS A 35 7.15 -5.47 -13.60
N ILE A 36 6.53 -4.72 -12.70
CA ILE A 36 6.69 -3.27 -12.64
C ILE A 36 8.01 -2.93 -11.95
N ASP A 37 8.85 -2.15 -12.63
CA ASP A 37 10.04 -1.57 -12.03
C ASP A 37 9.66 -0.37 -11.16
N ALA A 38 9.61 -0.58 -9.85
CA ALA A 38 9.23 0.44 -8.89
C ALA A 38 10.21 1.62 -8.85
N ALA A 39 11.48 1.40 -9.16
CA ALA A 39 12.50 2.45 -9.17
C ALA A 39 12.33 3.43 -10.34
N ALA A 40 11.71 3.00 -11.43
CA ALA A 40 11.46 3.82 -12.61
C ALA A 40 10.19 4.69 -12.51
N ILE A 41 9.39 4.52 -11.46
CA ILE A 41 8.11 5.23 -11.33
C ILE A 41 8.35 6.72 -11.07
N ARG A 42 7.65 7.55 -11.84
CA ARG A 42 7.58 9.00 -11.61
C ARG A 42 6.29 9.33 -10.88
N TYR A 43 6.42 9.93 -9.73
CA TYR A 43 5.30 10.37 -8.90
C TYR A 43 4.97 11.81 -9.26
N ASP A 44 3.75 12.07 -9.69
CA ASP A 44 3.28 13.37 -10.18
C ASP A 44 2.04 13.90 -9.45
N ASP A 45 1.62 13.20 -8.41
CA ASP A 45 0.47 13.57 -7.58
C ASP A 45 0.67 13.21 -6.11
N LEU A 46 -0.31 13.52 -5.29
CA LEU A 46 -0.38 13.20 -3.87
C LEU A 46 -1.69 12.50 -3.55
N MET A 47 -1.66 11.53 -2.65
CA MET A 47 -2.84 10.76 -2.27
C MET A 47 -2.86 10.49 -0.76
N PRO A 48 -4.04 10.65 -0.10
CA PRO A 48 -4.16 10.31 1.30
C PRO A 48 -4.14 8.81 1.55
N VAL A 49 -3.56 8.42 2.66
CA VAL A 49 -3.68 7.11 3.29
C VAL A 49 -4.21 7.32 4.71
N PRO A 50 -5.31 6.70 5.13
CA PRO A 50 -6.23 5.87 4.34
C PRO A 50 -6.98 6.64 3.24
N GLY A 51 -7.25 5.94 2.11
CA GLY A 51 -8.02 6.53 1.01
C GLY A 51 -8.19 5.59 -0.18
N CYS A 52 -9.17 5.94 -1.03
CA CYS A 52 -9.41 5.27 -2.31
C CYS A 52 -9.06 6.24 -3.43
N PHE A 53 -8.06 5.92 -4.27
CA PHE A 53 -7.67 6.83 -5.34
C PHE A 53 -8.77 7.01 -6.38
N ASP A 54 -9.50 5.95 -6.71
CA ASP A 54 -10.56 5.96 -7.71
C ASP A 54 -11.90 6.57 -7.21
N ALA A 55 -11.95 6.98 -5.94
CA ALA A 55 -12.97 7.86 -5.41
C ALA A 55 -12.61 9.35 -5.50
N SER A 56 -11.35 9.68 -5.80
CA SER A 56 -10.92 11.07 -5.97
C SER A 56 -11.33 11.61 -7.35
N PRO A 57 -11.59 12.93 -7.50
CA PRO A 57 -12.09 13.49 -8.77
C PRO A 57 -11.20 13.21 -9.99
N ARG A 58 -9.87 13.25 -9.82
CA ARG A 58 -8.91 13.04 -10.93
C ARG A 58 -8.93 11.60 -11.44
N TYR A 59 -9.20 10.65 -10.57
CA TYR A 59 -9.14 9.22 -10.85
C TYR A 59 -10.49 8.52 -10.75
N ALA A 60 -11.58 9.28 -10.65
CA ALA A 60 -12.93 8.74 -10.48
C ALA A 60 -13.24 7.67 -11.54
N GLY A 61 -13.59 6.49 -11.06
CA GLY A 61 -13.94 5.35 -11.90
C GLY A 61 -12.79 4.68 -12.64
N LYS A 62 -11.54 5.12 -12.46
CA LYS A 62 -10.40 4.52 -13.14
C LYS A 62 -10.00 3.18 -12.53
N ARG A 63 -9.69 2.23 -13.43
CA ARG A 63 -9.11 0.94 -13.10
C ARG A 63 -7.66 0.90 -13.59
N GLY A 64 -6.77 0.30 -12.82
CA GLY A 64 -5.36 0.20 -13.17
C GLY A 64 -4.48 -0.02 -11.96
N VAL A 65 -3.18 0.14 -12.18
CA VAL A 65 -2.19 0.12 -11.10
C VAL A 65 -1.90 1.54 -10.67
N ALA A 66 -1.86 1.73 -9.35
CA ALA A 66 -1.40 2.96 -8.71
C ALA A 66 -0.18 2.65 -7.83
N ALA A 67 0.70 3.62 -7.68
CA ALA A 67 1.87 3.54 -6.82
C ALA A 67 1.81 4.61 -5.74
N TYR A 68 2.08 4.23 -4.51
CA TYR A 68 2.31 5.11 -3.36
C TYR A 68 3.77 5.01 -2.96
N ARG A 69 4.38 6.14 -2.61
CA ARG A 69 5.72 6.18 -2.03
C ARG A 69 5.69 6.94 -0.72
N ILE A 70 6.10 6.26 0.33
CA ILE A 70 6.12 6.76 1.70
C ILE A 70 7.57 6.82 2.16
N THR A 71 7.98 7.97 2.65
CA THR A 71 9.31 8.14 3.23
C THR A 71 9.23 7.83 4.72
N VAL A 72 10.15 6.99 5.20
CA VAL A 72 10.26 6.58 6.59
C VAL A 72 11.66 6.90 7.11
N GLU A 73 11.74 7.60 8.23
CA GLU A 73 13.01 7.89 8.89
C GLU A 73 13.20 6.94 10.06
N LEU A 74 14.31 6.23 10.08
CA LEU A 74 14.67 5.31 11.17
C LEU A 74 15.93 5.78 11.87
N ALA A 75 15.88 5.79 13.20
CA ALA A 75 17.03 6.17 14.04
C ALA A 75 18.06 5.05 14.13
N ASP A 76 17.60 3.79 14.07
CA ASP A 76 18.43 2.60 14.25
C ASP A 76 17.97 1.49 13.29
N GLU A 77 18.86 0.55 13.01
CA GLU A 77 18.52 -0.71 12.35
C GLU A 77 17.58 -1.52 13.26
N SER A 78 16.51 -2.02 12.70
CA SER A 78 15.44 -2.68 13.48
C SER A 78 14.74 -3.77 12.67
N LEU A 79 14.23 -4.76 13.37
CA LEU A 79 13.21 -5.65 12.83
C LEU A 79 11.88 -4.90 12.83
N LEU A 80 11.30 -4.73 11.66
CA LEU A 80 10.04 -4.04 11.45
C LEU A 80 8.90 -5.01 11.22
N LEU A 81 7.73 -4.63 11.69
CA LEU A 81 6.47 -5.26 11.36
C LEU A 81 5.58 -4.23 10.66
N LEU A 82 5.50 -4.30 9.36
CA LEU A 82 4.56 -3.49 8.58
C LEU A 82 3.16 -4.08 8.69
N ARG A 83 2.22 -3.27 9.17
CA ARG A 83 0.81 -3.63 9.22
C ARG A 83 0.04 -2.80 8.20
N LEU A 84 -0.57 -3.49 7.24
CA LEU A 84 -1.53 -2.94 6.28
C LEU A 84 -2.93 -3.27 6.77
N GLY A 85 -3.71 -2.28 7.17
CA GLY A 85 -5.06 -2.50 7.69
C GLY A 85 -6.02 -3.04 6.65
N ALA A 86 -5.95 -2.58 5.42
CA ALA A 86 -6.59 -3.15 4.23
C ALA A 86 -6.18 -2.38 2.97
N LEU A 87 -6.04 -3.08 1.87
CA LEU A 87 -5.88 -2.49 0.54
C LEU A 87 -6.86 -3.11 -0.47
N GLY A 88 -6.95 -2.53 -1.62
CA GLY A 88 -7.82 -3.04 -2.66
C GLY A 88 -7.15 -3.12 -4.01
N LEU A 89 -7.26 -4.12 -4.74
CA LEU A 89 -7.73 -5.49 -4.60
C LEU A 89 -6.54 -6.40 -4.35
N ARG A 90 -5.38 -5.99 -4.88
CA ARG A 90 -4.07 -6.64 -4.77
C ARG A 90 -3.01 -5.57 -4.56
N GLY A 91 -1.93 -5.95 -3.90
CA GLY A 91 -0.81 -5.06 -3.68
C GLY A 91 0.53 -5.77 -3.72
N ARG A 92 1.55 -5.06 -4.20
CA ARG A 92 2.95 -5.43 -4.06
C ARG A 92 3.64 -4.41 -3.21
N ILE A 93 4.35 -4.88 -2.22
CA ILE A 93 4.96 -4.06 -1.18
C ILE A 93 6.49 -4.17 -1.30
N LEU A 94 7.16 -3.03 -1.39
CA LEU A 94 8.60 -2.96 -1.51
C LEU A 94 9.18 -2.01 -0.46
N TRP A 95 10.28 -2.43 0.14
CA TRP A 95 11.11 -1.61 1.02
C TRP A 95 12.46 -1.37 0.34
N ASP A 96 12.81 -0.11 0.08
CA ASP A 96 14.02 0.28 -0.67
C ASP A 96 14.22 -0.50 -1.98
N ASN A 97 13.12 -0.68 -2.74
CA ASN A 97 13.01 -1.45 -3.97
C ASN A 97 13.14 -2.98 -3.80
N THR A 98 13.34 -3.49 -2.59
CA THR A 98 13.29 -4.93 -2.30
C THR A 98 11.85 -5.33 -1.99
N GLU A 99 11.33 -6.33 -2.67
CA GLU A 99 10.00 -6.86 -2.39
C GLU A 99 9.96 -7.51 -1.01
N ILE A 100 9.03 -7.08 -0.17
CA ILE A 100 8.76 -7.66 1.15
C ILE A 100 7.46 -8.45 1.18
N GLY A 101 6.58 -8.27 0.21
CA GLY A 101 5.37 -9.06 0.11
C GLY A 101 4.47 -8.72 -1.07
N ILE A 102 3.58 -9.65 -1.35
CA ILE A 102 2.44 -9.49 -2.26
C ILE A 102 1.18 -9.81 -1.48
N ASP A 103 0.19 -8.90 -1.51
CA ASP A 103 -1.11 -9.10 -0.89
C ASP A 103 -2.18 -9.35 -1.96
N GLU A 104 -2.86 -10.48 -1.83
CA GLU A 104 -3.99 -10.87 -2.68
C GLU A 104 -5.28 -11.08 -1.84
N LEU A 105 -5.27 -10.58 -0.60
CA LEU A 105 -6.40 -10.67 0.34
C LEU A 105 -7.07 -9.30 0.50
N PRO A 106 -7.90 -8.87 -0.46
CA PRO A 106 -8.53 -7.56 -0.41
C PRO A 106 -9.38 -7.40 0.86
N TYR A 107 -9.38 -6.16 1.38
CA TYR A 107 -10.14 -5.76 2.56
C TYR A 107 -9.71 -6.42 3.89
N SER A 108 -8.64 -7.20 3.88
CA SER A 108 -8.11 -7.88 5.05
C SER A 108 -6.85 -7.19 5.56
N GLN A 109 -6.61 -7.30 6.86
CA GLN A 109 -5.34 -6.87 7.43
C GLN A 109 -4.28 -7.91 7.13
N VAL A 110 -3.11 -7.44 6.71
CA VAL A 110 -1.92 -8.27 6.52
C VAL A 110 -0.73 -7.67 7.24
N GLU A 111 0.24 -8.50 7.60
CA GLU A 111 1.44 -8.11 8.30
C GLU A 111 2.66 -8.73 7.62
N TYR A 112 3.73 -7.92 7.49
CA TYR A 112 5.01 -8.34 6.92
C TYR A 112 6.13 -7.98 7.88
N GLU A 113 6.93 -8.97 8.27
CA GLU A 113 8.12 -8.79 9.11
C GLU A 113 9.38 -8.79 8.24
N PHE A 114 10.26 -7.80 8.42
CA PHE A 114 11.49 -7.65 7.64
C PHE A 114 12.51 -6.79 8.38
N GLU A 115 13.79 -6.95 8.01
CA GLU A 115 14.87 -6.10 8.50
C GLU A 115 14.87 -4.75 7.80
N SER A 116 14.96 -3.67 8.57
CA SER A 116 14.90 -2.31 8.03
C SER A 116 16.11 -1.91 7.19
N GLY A 117 17.26 -2.53 7.44
CA GLY A 117 18.56 -2.00 7.05
C GLY A 117 19.05 -0.90 8.01
N PRO A 118 20.16 -0.20 7.70
CA PRO A 118 20.79 0.77 8.58
C PRO A 118 19.90 1.97 8.89
N ALA A 119 20.22 2.71 9.95
CA ALA A 119 19.57 3.98 10.26
C ALA A 119 19.60 4.96 9.08
N GLY A 120 18.53 5.69 8.85
CA GLY A 120 18.43 6.66 7.77
C GLY A 120 17.04 6.77 7.16
N THR A 121 17.02 7.35 5.96
CA THR A 121 15.80 7.54 5.16
C THR A 121 15.54 6.32 4.29
N HIS A 122 14.38 5.72 4.46
CA HIS A 122 13.92 4.57 3.71
C HIS A 122 12.68 4.90 2.87
N ARG A 123 12.38 4.07 1.89
CA ARG A 123 11.22 4.23 1.02
C ARG A 123 10.38 2.96 1.02
N LEU A 124 9.17 3.09 1.53
CA LEU A 124 8.13 2.09 1.38
C LEU A 124 7.33 2.41 0.11
N VAL A 125 7.30 1.49 -0.83
CA VAL A 125 6.51 1.60 -2.06
C VAL A 125 5.41 0.55 -2.05
N LEU A 126 4.17 0.98 -2.29
CA LEU A 126 3.02 0.10 -2.44
C LEU A 126 2.45 0.27 -3.85
N LEU A 127 2.46 -0.81 -4.62
CA LEU A 127 1.78 -0.89 -5.90
C LEU A 127 0.41 -1.52 -5.66
N ILE A 128 -0.64 -0.78 -5.96
CA ILE A 128 -2.04 -1.21 -5.73
C ILE A 128 -2.71 -1.41 -7.08
N ASP A 129 -3.30 -2.58 -7.28
CA ASP A 129 -4.01 -2.96 -8.51
C ASP A 129 -5.50 -3.18 -8.22
N ASN A 130 -6.35 -2.32 -8.80
CA ASN A 130 -7.81 -2.46 -8.71
C ASN A 130 -8.45 -2.97 -10.01
N ARG A 131 -7.66 -3.52 -10.95
CA ARG A 131 -8.20 -4.11 -12.16
C ARG A 131 -9.00 -5.37 -11.84
N LEU A 132 -10.16 -5.49 -12.47
CA LEU A 132 -10.99 -6.69 -12.42
C LEU A 132 -10.52 -7.63 -13.53
N ASN A 133 -9.56 -8.47 -13.23
CA ASN A 133 -9.00 -9.44 -14.15
C ASN A 133 -9.25 -10.84 -13.60
N PHE A 134 -9.94 -11.67 -14.35
CA PHE A 134 -10.31 -13.03 -13.93
C PHE A 134 -9.11 -13.94 -13.61
N GLN A 135 -7.98 -13.72 -14.26
CA GLN A 135 -6.80 -14.54 -14.05
C GLN A 135 -6.11 -14.20 -12.74
N ASP A 136 -6.10 -12.92 -12.38
CA ASP A 136 -5.34 -12.38 -11.24
C ASP A 136 -6.25 -11.97 -10.07
N SER A 137 -7.57 -12.02 -10.23
CA SER A 137 -8.53 -11.65 -9.19
C SER A 137 -9.76 -12.57 -9.20
N PRO A 138 -9.59 -13.85 -8.85
CA PRO A 138 -10.68 -14.84 -8.93
C PRO A 138 -11.85 -14.54 -7.99
N LEU A 139 -11.64 -13.72 -6.96
CA LEU A 139 -12.67 -13.34 -5.99
C LEU A 139 -13.64 -12.26 -6.51
N PHE A 140 -13.25 -11.52 -7.56
CA PHE A 140 -14.03 -10.40 -8.09
C PHE A 140 -14.42 -10.65 -9.54
N SER A 141 -15.38 -11.55 -9.74
CA SER A 141 -16.02 -11.68 -11.04
C SER A 141 -17.01 -10.53 -11.25
N VAL A 142 -17.34 -10.25 -12.51
CA VAL A 142 -18.35 -9.25 -12.89
C VAL A 142 -19.75 -9.51 -12.31
N PHE A 143 -19.94 -10.61 -11.61
CA PHE A 143 -21.21 -11.00 -10.98
C PHE A 143 -21.35 -10.50 -9.54
N TYR A 144 -20.33 -9.87 -8.95
CA TYR A 144 -20.44 -9.30 -7.61
C TYR A 144 -20.89 -7.85 -7.67
N ASP A 145 -21.80 -7.48 -6.76
CA ASP A 145 -22.49 -6.19 -6.71
C ASP A 145 -21.73 -5.10 -5.95
N PHE A 146 -20.40 -5.24 -5.78
CA PHE A 146 -19.61 -4.20 -5.18
C PHE A 146 -18.45 -3.76 -6.09
N TYR A 147 -18.18 -2.47 -6.02
CA TYR A 147 -17.33 -1.79 -6.96
C TYR A 147 -15.86 -2.24 -6.91
N GLY A 148 -15.34 -2.62 -5.75
CA GLY A 148 -13.93 -2.95 -5.56
C GLY A 148 -13.03 -1.74 -5.77
N TYR A 149 -13.06 -0.80 -4.83
CA TYR A 149 -12.24 0.42 -4.88
C TYR A 149 -10.75 0.12 -4.80
N GLY A 150 -9.93 0.95 -5.47
CA GLY A 150 -8.46 0.91 -5.40
C GLY A 150 -7.91 1.86 -4.36
N GLY A 151 -6.96 1.40 -3.58
CA GLY A 151 -6.29 2.24 -2.59
C GLY A 151 -5.95 1.51 -1.29
N ILE A 152 -5.51 2.27 -0.31
CA ILE A 152 -5.21 1.79 1.04
C ILE A 152 -6.31 2.28 1.96
N TYR A 153 -7.27 1.43 2.28
CA TYR A 153 -8.53 1.84 2.92
C TYR A 153 -8.44 2.09 4.41
N ARG A 154 -7.48 1.46 5.07
CA ARG A 154 -7.27 1.54 6.51
C ARG A 154 -5.85 1.95 6.81
N SER A 155 -5.59 2.24 8.08
CA SER A 155 -4.31 2.71 8.57
C SER A 155 -3.14 1.81 8.16
N LEU A 156 -2.02 2.44 7.95
CA LEU A 156 -0.72 1.88 7.65
C LEU A 156 0.21 2.19 8.84
N GLU A 157 0.80 1.15 9.43
CA GLU A 157 1.65 1.26 10.62
C GLU A 157 2.96 0.49 10.47
#